data_94306b2c1d5b6da2194ded149a505a1e
#
_entry.id   94306b2c1d5b6da2194ded149a505a1e
#
_cell.length_a   1.000
_cell.length_b   1.000
_cell.length_c   1.000
_cell.angle_alpha   90.00
_cell.angle_beta   90.00
_cell.angle_gamma   90.00
#
_symmetry.space_group_name_H-M   'P 1'
#
loop_
_entity.id
_entity.type
_entity.pdbx_description
1 polymer ?
#
loop_
_entity_poly.entity_id
_entity_poly.type
_entity_poly.pdbx_seq_one_letter_code
_entity_poly.pdbx_strand_id
1 'polypeptide(L)'
;MKARIAEKIRLARTMAISSHVRPDGDSIGSGLALYFMLQQMGKAPEFLNTDRAPCPINRLPGYERIRYGQIHPQPFDLVILIEGGSEERTGQKNLGDYFRIHIDHHVASGNDAVIDWVVPGAAAVGELVYELGLELGVEFSRDIAFNLYAAIASDTGSFKYSNTTPRSLAIASHLARRGGFTPFEVSNLLFNSNPPEKIRMLTRVLSTLEMALEGRVAMIHFQRDFLDRLSLKDIETEDIIAAARSIDGVQVLLFFKEIADDYFRVSIRSRDDISALQVAQVFQGGGHPHAAGFFYRGGLDSAKKKIVRLIAEQLR
;
A
#
# COMPACT_ATOMS: atom_id res chain seq x y z
N MET A 1 -9.72 20.75 8.71
CA MET A 1 -10.21 19.47 8.18
C MET A 1 -10.47 18.49 9.32
N LYS A 2 -9.48 18.13 10.14
CA LYS A 2 -9.59 17.18 11.27
C LYS A 2 -10.79 17.42 12.19
N ALA A 3 -10.98 18.64 12.66
CA ALA A 3 -12.10 19.00 13.53
C ALA A 3 -13.47 18.74 12.88
N ARG A 4 -13.61 19.00 11.58
CA ARG A 4 -14.84 18.71 10.82
C ARG A 4 -15.10 17.20 10.73
N ILE A 5 -14.05 16.40 10.52
CA ILE A 5 -14.16 14.92 10.49
C ILE A 5 -14.53 14.42 11.89
N ALA A 6 -13.84 14.88 12.91
CA ALA A 6 -14.12 14.51 14.31
C ALA A 6 -15.56 14.85 14.73
N GLU A 7 -16.08 16.00 14.31
CA GLU A 7 -17.49 16.36 14.53
C GLU A 7 -18.46 15.34 13.90
N LYS A 8 -18.23 14.98 12.62
CA LYS A 8 -19.08 13.98 11.93
C LYS A 8 -19.03 12.61 12.59
N ILE A 9 -17.83 12.18 13.00
CA ILE A 9 -17.65 10.92 13.75
C ILE A 9 -18.41 10.95 15.09
N ARG A 10 -18.36 12.07 15.83
CA ARG A 10 -19.09 12.18 17.11
C ARG A 10 -20.61 12.09 16.91
N LEU A 11 -21.14 12.66 15.84
CA LEU A 11 -22.58 12.65 15.53
C LEU A 11 -23.09 11.32 15.00
N ALA A 12 -22.29 10.59 14.21
CA ALA A 12 -22.69 9.33 13.61
C ALA A 12 -22.84 8.24 14.66
N ARG A 13 -23.83 7.36 14.48
CA ARG A 13 -24.10 6.18 15.34
C ARG A 13 -23.56 4.93 14.72
N THR A 14 -23.83 4.72 13.42
CA THR A 14 -23.40 3.58 12.64
C THR A 14 -22.37 4.01 11.61
N MET A 15 -21.25 3.28 11.53
CA MET A 15 -20.15 3.65 10.64
C MET A 15 -19.56 2.42 9.96
N ALA A 16 -19.26 2.56 8.66
CA ALA A 16 -18.42 1.62 7.95
C ALA A 16 -17.05 2.22 7.66
N ILE A 17 -16.01 1.39 7.75
CA ILE A 17 -14.66 1.67 7.29
C ILE A 17 -14.40 0.76 6.10
N SER A 18 -13.76 1.26 5.06
CA SER A 18 -13.29 0.44 3.94
C SER A 18 -11.97 0.99 3.41
N SER A 19 -11.19 0.14 2.76
CA SER A 19 -9.95 0.55 2.08
C SER A 19 -9.94 0.08 0.61
N HIS A 20 -8.84 0.33 -0.08
CA HIS A 20 -8.72 -0.04 -1.50
C HIS A 20 -8.63 -1.57 -1.70
N VAL A 21 -8.94 -2.01 -2.94
CA VAL A 21 -8.70 -3.39 -3.40
C VAL A 21 -7.21 -3.72 -3.33
N ARG A 22 -6.88 -4.98 -3.03
CA ARG A 22 -5.49 -5.40 -2.76
C ARG A 22 -4.85 -4.58 -1.64
N PRO A 23 -5.45 -4.58 -0.45
CA PRO A 23 -5.04 -3.73 0.66
C PRO A 23 -3.62 -4.05 1.12
N ASP A 24 -2.92 -3.02 1.54
CA ASP A 24 -1.55 -3.06 2.07
C ASP A 24 -1.49 -2.82 3.59
N GLY A 25 -0.28 -2.63 4.11
CA GLY A 25 -0.07 -2.45 5.55
C GLY A 25 -0.54 -1.10 6.05
N ASP A 26 -0.48 -0.03 5.25
CA ASP A 26 -0.97 1.28 5.66
C ASP A 26 -2.49 1.30 5.71
N SER A 27 -3.14 0.88 4.65
CA SER A 27 -4.60 0.88 4.55
C SER A 27 -5.26 0.01 5.63
N ILE A 28 -4.73 -1.19 5.91
CA ILE A 28 -5.27 -2.08 6.94
C ILE A 28 -4.91 -1.59 8.34
N GLY A 29 -3.66 -1.20 8.59
CA GLY A 29 -3.24 -0.70 9.89
C GLY A 29 -3.99 0.57 10.29
N SER A 30 -4.13 1.52 9.37
CA SER A 30 -4.89 2.75 9.57
C SER A 30 -6.37 2.48 9.82
N GLY A 31 -6.98 1.58 9.03
CA GLY A 31 -8.39 1.20 9.19
C GLY A 31 -8.66 0.49 10.51
N LEU A 32 -7.80 -0.46 10.93
CA LEU A 32 -7.93 -1.15 12.22
C LEU A 32 -7.72 -0.22 13.40
N ALA A 33 -6.74 0.70 13.33
CA ALA A 33 -6.55 1.69 14.36
C ALA A 33 -7.79 2.58 14.51
N LEU A 34 -8.34 3.05 13.40
CA LEU A 34 -9.59 3.84 13.41
C LEU A 34 -10.76 3.03 13.96
N TYR A 35 -10.89 1.76 13.59
CA TYR A 35 -11.90 0.85 14.14
C TYR A 35 -11.84 0.78 15.66
N PHE A 36 -10.66 0.57 16.25
CA PHE A 36 -10.49 0.53 17.70
C PHE A 36 -10.73 1.89 18.38
N MET A 37 -10.33 3.00 17.73
CA MET A 37 -10.63 4.35 18.23
C MET A 37 -12.14 4.58 18.33
N LEU A 38 -12.90 4.20 17.31
CA LEU A 38 -14.34 4.32 17.29
C LEU A 38 -15.02 3.43 18.34
N GLN A 39 -14.53 2.21 18.55
CA GLN A 39 -14.99 1.36 19.63
C GLN A 39 -14.73 1.97 21.02
N GLN A 40 -13.56 2.57 21.24
CA GLN A 40 -13.24 3.26 22.49
C GLN A 40 -14.20 4.43 22.77
N MET A 41 -14.70 5.08 21.70
CA MET A 41 -15.72 6.13 21.80
C MET A 41 -17.17 5.58 22.01
N GLY A 42 -17.34 4.28 22.21
CA GLY A 42 -18.63 3.63 22.37
C GLY A 42 -19.45 3.53 21.07
N LYS A 43 -18.79 3.65 19.91
CA LYS A 43 -19.42 3.46 18.60
C LYS A 43 -19.39 1.98 18.21
N ALA A 44 -20.21 1.62 17.23
CA ALA A 44 -20.25 0.27 16.63
C ALA A 44 -19.78 0.31 15.16
N PRO A 45 -18.47 0.47 14.90
CA PRO A 45 -17.96 0.48 13.54
C PRO A 45 -17.97 -0.93 12.93
N GLU A 46 -18.15 -1.01 11.62
CA GLU A 46 -17.85 -2.20 10.82
C GLU A 46 -16.68 -1.89 9.88
N PHE A 47 -15.69 -2.79 9.79
CA PHE A 47 -14.65 -2.70 8.78
C PHE A 47 -14.95 -3.71 7.67
N LEU A 48 -15.29 -3.20 6.50
CA LEU A 48 -15.78 -3.95 5.35
C LEU A 48 -14.86 -3.75 4.16
N ASN A 49 -14.15 -4.79 3.76
CA ASN A 49 -13.32 -4.79 2.56
C ASN A 49 -13.80 -5.79 1.52
N THR A 50 -13.48 -5.56 0.26
CA THR A 50 -13.74 -6.52 -0.82
C THR A 50 -12.65 -7.57 -0.92
N ASP A 51 -11.40 -7.19 -0.69
CA ASP A 51 -10.25 -8.07 -0.78
C ASP A 51 -9.64 -8.36 0.60
N ARG A 52 -9.03 -9.54 0.72
CA ARG A 52 -8.23 -9.92 1.88
C ARG A 52 -6.82 -9.34 1.76
N ALA A 53 -6.25 -8.92 2.89
CA ALA A 53 -4.84 -8.56 2.91
C ALA A 53 -3.96 -9.83 2.90
N PRO A 54 -2.81 -9.78 2.21
CA PRO A 54 -1.87 -10.88 2.20
C PRO A 54 -1.17 -11.06 3.56
N CYS A 55 -0.51 -12.21 3.74
CA CYS A 55 0.45 -12.39 4.83
C CYS A 55 1.72 -11.54 4.54
N PRO A 56 2.25 -10.81 5.56
CA PRO A 56 1.93 -10.90 6.99
C PRO A 56 0.88 -9.90 7.49
N ILE A 57 0.34 -9.03 6.67
CA ILE A 57 -0.60 -7.95 7.06
C ILE A 57 -1.85 -8.52 7.76
N ASN A 58 -2.30 -9.69 7.33
CA ASN A 58 -3.41 -10.42 7.92
C ASN A 58 -3.16 -10.92 9.37
N ARG A 59 -2.02 -10.58 9.96
CA ARG A 59 -1.66 -10.88 11.37
C ARG A 59 -1.68 -9.64 12.27
N LEU A 60 -2.05 -8.48 11.72
CA LEU A 60 -2.18 -7.26 12.52
C LEU A 60 -3.26 -7.43 13.61
N PRO A 61 -3.07 -6.83 14.80
CA PRO A 61 -4.06 -6.90 15.88
C PRO A 61 -5.45 -6.48 15.41
N GLY A 62 -6.45 -7.35 15.60
CA GLY A 62 -7.84 -7.08 15.20
C GLY A 62 -8.16 -7.37 13.75
N TYR A 63 -7.25 -7.97 12.98
CA TYR A 63 -7.52 -8.31 11.57
C TYR A 63 -8.77 -9.20 11.39
N GLU A 64 -9.05 -10.07 12.34
CA GLU A 64 -10.23 -10.93 12.36
C GLU A 64 -11.55 -10.16 12.47
N ARG A 65 -11.51 -8.87 12.80
CA ARG A 65 -12.67 -7.96 12.84
C ARG A 65 -13.10 -7.49 11.46
N ILE A 66 -12.21 -7.62 10.46
CA ILE A 66 -12.53 -7.23 9.08
C ILE A 66 -13.50 -8.23 8.48
N ARG A 67 -14.61 -7.72 8.00
CA ARG A 67 -15.61 -8.49 7.25
C ARG A 67 -15.41 -8.26 5.76
N TYR A 68 -15.73 -9.27 4.97
CA TYR A 68 -15.56 -9.22 3.52
C TYR A 68 -16.91 -9.15 2.82
N GLY A 69 -17.08 -8.14 1.97
CA GLY A 69 -18.34 -7.93 1.26
C GLY A 69 -18.58 -6.46 0.91
N GLN A 70 -19.79 -6.18 0.53
CA GLN A 70 -20.24 -4.85 0.15
C GLN A 70 -20.80 -4.08 1.36
N ILE A 71 -20.56 -2.77 1.39
CA ILE A 71 -21.16 -1.85 2.37
C ILE A 71 -22.68 -1.75 2.10
N HIS A 72 -23.05 -1.49 0.84
CA HIS A 72 -24.44 -1.42 0.43
C HIS A 72 -25.10 -2.83 0.45
N PRO A 73 -26.36 -2.98 0.88
CA PRO A 73 -27.35 -1.94 1.20
C PRO A 73 -27.50 -1.62 2.71
N GLN A 74 -26.48 -1.87 3.53
CA GLN A 74 -26.58 -1.64 4.97
C GLN A 74 -26.68 -0.15 5.30
N PRO A 75 -27.52 0.26 6.28
CA PRO A 75 -27.75 1.67 6.58
C PRO A 75 -26.67 2.23 7.54
N PHE A 76 -25.59 2.77 6.99
CA PHE A 76 -24.59 3.49 7.77
C PHE A 76 -24.80 5.02 7.70
N ASP A 77 -24.68 5.69 8.85
CA ASP A 77 -24.71 7.16 8.92
C ASP A 77 -23.47 7.77 8.25
N LEU A 78 -22.36 7.06 8.27
CA LEU A 78 -21.07 7.52 7.80
C LEU A 78 -20.23 6.34 7.24
N VAL A 79 -19.63 6.56 6.08
CA VAL A 79 -18.63 5.68 5.48
C VAL A 79 -17.27 6.38 5.46
N ILE A 80 -16.25 5.76 6.04
CA ILE A 80 -14.88 6.29 6.05
C ILE A 80 -14.02 5.41 5.13
N LEU A 81 -13.48 6.03 4.10
CA LEU A 81 -12.66 5.39 3.08
C LEU A 81 -11.19 5.73 3.33
N ILE A 82 -10.37 4.70 3.52
CA ILE A 82 -8.93 4.79 3.75
C ILE A 82 -8.21 4.44 2.45
N GLU A 83 -7.47 5.37 1.87
CA GLU A 83 -6.69 5.22 0.63
C GLU A 83 -7.48 4.78 -0.60
N GLY A 84 -8.76 4.99 -0.58
CA GLY A 84 -9.63 4.55 -1.66
C GLY A 84 -10.87 5.42 -1.78
N GLY A 85 -10.77 6.57 -2.43
CA GLY A 85 -11.85 7.55 -2.51
C GLY A 85 -12.97 7.20 -3.49
N SER A 86 -12.88 6.13 -4.27
CA SER A 86 -13.84 5.77 -5.31
C SER A 86 -14.31 4.33 -5.24
N GLU A 87 -15.42 4.02 -5.93
CA GLU A 87 -15.93 2.66 -6.09
C GLU A 87 -14.93 1.73 -6.80
N GLU A 88 -14.22 2.25 -7.80
CA GLU A 88 -13.18 1.50 -8.51
C GLU A 88 -12.02 1.12 -7.59
N ARG A 89 -11.59 2.07 -6.76
CA ARG A 89 -10.45 1.87 -5.85
C ARG A 89 -10.80 0.91 -4.71
N THR A 90 -12.01 0.97 -4.18
CA THR A 90 -12.43 0.13 -3.04
C THR A 90 -13.09 -1.19 -3.45
N GLY A 91 -13.58 -1.31 -4.70
CA GLY A 91 -14.44 -2.40 -5.14
C GLY A 91 -15.83 -2.38 -4.50
N GLN A 92 -16.13 -1.37 -3.68
CA GLN A 92 -17.46 -1.15 -3.11
C GLN A 92 -18.38 -0.55 -4.18
N LYS A 93 -19.68 -0.77 -4.07
CA LYS A 93 -20.69 -0.26 -5.01
C LYS A 93 -21.67 0.64 -4.28
N ASN A 94 -22.30 1.55 -5.05
CA ASN A 94 -23.34 2.46 -4.56
C ASN A 94 -22.85 3.31 -3.36
N LEU A 95 -21.59 3.71 -3.38
CA LEU A 95 -21.03 4.59 -2.34
C LEU A 95 -21.70 5.97 -2.32
N GLY A 96 -22.30 6.39 -3.46
CA GLY A 96 -23.05 7.63 -3.57
C GLY A 96 -24.22 7.77 -2.60
N ASP A 97 -24.75 6.65 -2.10
CA ASP A 97 -25.88 6.62 -1.17
C ASP A 97 -25.51 7.03 0.26
N TYR A 98 -24.21 7.20 0.55
CA TYR A 98 -23.71 7.47 1.90
C TYR A 98 -23.05 8.82 2.05
N PHE A 99 -23.07 9.36 3.28
CA PHE A 99 -22.16 10.43 3.63
C PHE A 99 -20.74 9.86 3.76
N ARG A 100 -19.81 10.33 2.92
CA ARG A 100 -18.46 9.75 2.82
C ARG A 100 -17.38 10.72 3.27
N ILE A 101 -16.43 10.17 4.01
CA ILE A 101 -15.15 10.81 4.35
C ILE A 101 -14.05 9.97 3.71
N HIS A 102 -13.18 10.60 2.94
CA HIS A 102 -11.99 9.98 2.39
C HIS A 102 -10.74 10.55 3.07
N ILE A 103 -9.84 9.67 3.48
CA ILE A 103 -8.56 10.00 4.13
C ILE A 103 -7.46 9.33 3.31
N ASP A 104 -6.55 10.14 2.73
CA ASP A 104 -5.53 9.64 1.80
C ASP A 104 -4.25 10.50 1.86
N HIS A 105 -3.14 9.94 1.41
CA HIS A 105 -1.90 10.65 1.20
C HIS A 105 -1.43 10.62 -0.26
N HIS A 106 -2.12 9.92 -1.14
CA HIS A 106 -1.84 9.92 -2.58
C HIS A 106 -2.34 11.21 -3.25
N VAL A 107 -1.68 11.61 -4.33
CA VAL A 107 -2.19 12.71 -5.16
C VAL A 107 -3.53 12.29 -5.73
N ALA A 108 -4.57 13.04 -5.40
CA ALA A 108 -5.95 12.68 -5.67
C ALA A 108 -6.21 12.45 -7.16
N SER A 109 -6.72 11.29 -7.49
CA SER A 109 -7.40 11.01 -8.73
C SER A 109 -8.90 10.91 -8.44
N GLY A 110 -9.66 11.92 -8.85
CA GLY A 110 -11.11 11.98 -8.89
C GLY A 110 -11.83 11.20 -7.81
N ASN A 111 -12.22 11.89 -6.75
CA ASN A 111 -13.07 11.29 -5.74
C ASN A 111 -14.28 12.23 -5.54
N ASP A 112 -15.41 11.65 -5.23
CA ASP A 112 -16.68 12.33 -5.02
C ASP A 112 -17.12 12.28 -3.53
N ALA A 113 -16.18 12.06 -2.61
CA ALA A 113 -16.45 12.07 -1.18
C ALA A 113 -16.89 13.46 -0.72
N VAL A 114 -17.81 13.51 0.26
CA VAL A 114 -18.34 14.76 0.82
C VAL A 114 -17.28 15.53 1.63
N ILE A 115 -16.38 14.77 2.30
CA ILE A 115 -15.19 15.31 2.95
C ILE A 115 -13.99 14.55 2.41
N ASP A 116 -13.07 15.30 1.80
CA ASP A 116 -11.84 14.78 1.23
C ASP A 116 -10.66 15.35 2.00
N TRP A 117 -9.94 14.48 2.74
CA TRP A 117 -8.75 14.85 3.50
C TRP A 117 -7.54 14.15 2.94
N VAL A 118 -6.96 14.77 1.93
CA VAL A 118 -5.77 14.27 1.24
C VAL A 118 -4.57 15.14 1.60
N VAL A 119 -3.47 14.48 2.01
CA VAL A 119 -2.22 15.15 2.39
C VAL A 119 -1.03 14.45 1.71
N PRO A 120 -0.69 14.82 0.46
CA PRO A 120 0.36 14.15 -0.31
C PRO A 120 1.76 14.18 0.30
N GLY A 121 2.00 15.05 1.28
CA GLY A 121 3.27 15.12 2.02
C GLY A 121 3.35 14.23 3.25
N ALA A 122 2.27 13.51 3.62
CA ALA A 122 2.31 12.53 4.68
C ALA A 122 3.01 11.26 4.22
N ALA A 123 3.82 10.66 5.09
CA ALA A 123 4.54 9.44 4.76
C ALA A 123 3.63 8.22 4.65
N ALA A 124 2.47 8.28 5.32
CA ALA A 124 1.48 7.22 5.41
C ALA A 124 0.13 7.82 5.84
N VAL A 125 -0.98 7.17 5.53
CA VAL A 125 -2.30 7.54 6.08
C VAL A 125 -2.34 7.32 7.59
N GLY A 126 -1.53 6.39 8.11
CA GLY A 126 -1.35 6.20 9.55
C GLY A 126 -1.00 7.48 10.31
N GLU A 127 -0.27 8.43 9.71
CA GLU A 127 -0.01 9.75 10.31
C GLU A 127 -1.29 10.59 10.44
N LEU A 128 -2.16 10.52 9.44
CA LEU A 128 -3.42 11.29 9.43
C LEU A 128 -4.40 10.70 10.45
N VAL A 129 -4.50 9.39 10.50
CA VAL A 129 -5.34 8.70 11.49
C VAL A 129 -4.82 8.93 12.92
N TYR A 130 -3.49 8.98 13.11
CA TYR A 130 -2.91 9.40 14.39
C TYR A 130 -3.36 10.81 14.79
N GLU A 131 -3.28 11.79 13.88
CA GLU A 131 -3.74 13.15 14.15
C GLU A 131 -5.25 13.23 14.42
N LEU A 132 -6.04 12.41 13.72
CA LEU A 132 -7.46 12.29 13.97
C LEU A 132 -7.74 11.72 15.38
N GLY A 133 -6.96 10.75 15.82
CA GLY A 133 -7.03 10.20 17.17
C GLY A 133 -6.78 11.25 18.25
N LEU A 134 -5.79 12.13 18.05
CA LEU A 134 -5.53 13.28 18.95
C LEU A 134 -6.72 14.25 18.97
N GLU A 135 -7.30 14.55 17.82
CA GLU A 135 -8.46 15.46 17.70
C GLU A 135 -9.72 14.87 18.34
N LEU A 136 -9.90 13.55 18.26
CA LEU A 136 -11.00 12.83 18.91
C LEU A 136 -10.81 12.72 20.42
N GLY A 137 -9.58 12.89 20.92
CA GLY A 137 -9.24 12.77 22.35
C GLY A 137 -9.20 11.30 22.81
N VAL A 138 -8.94 10.36 21.91
CA VAL A 138 -8.85 8.94 22.26
C VAL A 138 -7.51 8.60 22.85
N GLU A 139 -7.48 7.60 23.73
CA GLU A 139 -6.24 7.04 24.27
C GLU A 139 -5.65 6.04 23.29
N PHE A 140 -4.34 6.14 23.01
CA PHE A 140 -3.66 5.19 22.15
C PHE A 140 -3.37 3.89 22.92
N SER A 141 -4.36 2.98 22.92
CA SER A 141 -4.19 1.63 23.42
C SER A 141 -3.11 0.87 22.63
N ARG A 142 -2.66 -0.29 23.15
CA ARG A 142 -1.66 -1.11 22.45
C ARG A 142 -2.08 -1.42 21.01
N ASP A 143 -3.33 -1.83 20.77
CA ASP A 143 -3.80 -2.22 19.45
C ASP A 143 -3.89 -1.03 18.49
N ILE A 144 -4.37 0.12 18.96
CA ILE A 144 -4.40 1.36 18.17
C ILE A 144 -2.97 1.77 17.79
N ALA A 145 -2.09 1.82 18.78
CA ALA A 145 -0.72 2.26 18.59
C ALA A 145 0.09 1.30 17.70
N PHE A 146 -0.09 -0.02 17.87
CA PHE A 146 0.59 -1.03 17.07
C PHE A 146 0.17 -0.96 15.62
N ASN A 147 -1.13 -0.84 15.33
CA ASN A 147 -1.65 -0.75 13.98
C ASN A 147 -1.20 0.53 13.28
N LEU A 148 -1.21 1.70 13.94
CA LEU A 148 -0.69 2.95 13.38
C LEU A 148 0.82 2.89 13.12
N TYR A 149 1.58 2.28 14.05
CA TYR A 149 3.01 2.09 13.83
C TYR A 149 3.26 1.18 12.62
N ALA A 150 2.50 0.09 12.51
CA ALA A 150 2.59 -0.83 11.39
C ALA A 150 2.24 -0.15 10.04
N ALA A 151 1.22 0.69 10.02
CA ALA A 151 0.85 1.51 8.88
C ALA A 151 2.03 2.37 8.41
N ILE A 152 2.60 3.17 9.31
CA ILE A 152 3.73 4.06 8.99
C ILE A 152 4.98 3.24 8.60
N ALA A 153 5.28 2.15 9.31
CA ALA A 153 6.42 1.30 9.02
C ALA A 153 6.30 0.60 7.66
N SER A 154 5.09 0.19 7.26
CA SER A 154 4.81 -0.42 5.97
C SER A 154 5.17 0.54 4.83
N ASP A 155 4.61 1.73 4.84
CA ASP A 155 4.73 2.71 3.76
C ASP A 155 6.10 3.39 3.68
N THR A 156 6.80 3.46 4.81
CA THR A 156 8.18 3.96 4.87
C THR A 156 9.25 2.87 4.68
N GLY A 157 8.84 1.62 4.40
CA GLY A 157 9.76 0.48 4.28
C GLY A 157 10.60 0.30 5.55
N SER A 158 9.97 0.36 6.71
CA SER A 158 10.65 0.40 8.01
C SER A 158 11.61 1.59 8.15
N PHE A 159 11.13 2.76 7.77
CA PHE A 159 11.84 4.05 7.85
C PHE A 159 13.10 4.16 6.96
N LYS A 160 13.15 3.38 5.87
CA LYS A 160 14.27 3.37 4.91
C LYS A 160 13.99 4.15 3.63
N TYR A 161 12.72 4.42 3.31
CA TYR A 161 12.35 5.09 2.07
C TYR A 161 12.44 6.62 2.19
N SER A 162 12.50 7.29 1.05
CA SER A 162 12.65 8.75 0.96
C SER A 162 11.47 9.56 1.48
N ASN A 163 10.29 8.94 1.62
CA ASN A 163 9.12 9.55 2.25
C ASN A 163 9.21 9.56 3.80
N THR A 164 10.21 8.92 4.41
CA THR A 164 10.45 8.99 5.85
C THR A 164 10.80 10.41 6.27
N THR A 165 10.06 10.95 7.22
CA THR A 165 10.22 12.32 7.71
C THR A 165 10.54 12.35 9.22
N PRO A 166 11.08 13.46 9.75
CA PRO A 166 11.18 13.63 11.21
C PRO A 166 9.84 13.47 11.92
N ARG A 167 8.73 13.84 11.26
CA ARG A 167 7.37 13.69 11.79
C ARG A 167 6.98 12.22 11.89
N SER A 168 7.18 11.40 10.86
CA SER A 168 6.87 9.97 10.91
C SER A 168 7.65 9.26 12.02
N LEU A 169 8.94 9.61 12.22
CA LEU A 169 9.76 9.08 13.31
C LEU A 169 9.27 9.53 14.71
N ALA A 170 8.86 10.78 14.85
CA ALA A 170 8.31 11.29 16.12
C ALA A 170 6.99 10.60 16.47
N ILE A 171 6.09 10.42 15.52
CA ILE A 171 4.82 9.71 15.69
C ILE A 171 5.11 8.24 16.06
N ALA A 172 5.98 7.56 15.32
CA ALA A 172 6.35 6.18 15.60
C ALA A 172 6.92 5.99 17.03
N SER A 173 7.80 6.89 17.46
CA SER A 173 8.35 6.90 18.83
C SER A 173 7.26 7.10 19.87
N HIS A 174 6.31 8.01 19.64
CA HIS A 174 5.18 8.21 20.56
C HIS A 174 4.29 6.96 20.64
N LEU A 175 3.95 6.36 19.47
CA LEU A 175 3.12 5.16 19.40
C LEU A 175 3.76 3.96 20.11
N ALA A 176 5.05 3.70 19.87
CA ALA A 176 5.78 2.60 20.53
C ALA A 176 5.77 2.76 22.06
N ARG A 177 5.99 3.97 22.55
CA ARG A 177 5.96 4.28 23.99
C ARG A 177 4.56 4.12 24.58
N ARG A 178 3.51 4.62 23.90
CA ARG A 178 2.13 4.53 24.39
C ARG A 178 1.59 3.12 24.36
N GLY A 179 1.86 2.39 23.27
CA GLY A 179 1.42 1.00 23.11
C GLY A 179 2.23 -0.02 23.92
N GLY A 180 3.38 0.39 24.49
CA GLY A 180 4.22 -0.49 25.29
C GLY A 180 4.78 -1.68 24.49
N PHE A 181 5.14 -1.45 23.23
CA PHE A 181 5.79 -2.45 22.36
C PHE A 181 7.13 -1.92 21.85
N THR A 182 7.98 -2.82 21.41
CA THR A 182 9.24 -2.47 20.78
C THR A 182 9.07 -2.32 19.28
N PRO A 183 9.81 -1.43 18.60
CA PRO A 183 9.87 -1.37 17.14
C PRO A 183 10.17 -2.72 16.48
N PHE A 184 10.96 -3.57 17.17
CA PHE A 184 11.29 -4.92 16.72
C PHE A 184 10.04 -5.81 16.58
N GLU A 185 9.08 -5.73 17.52
CA GLU A 185 7.84 -6.53 17.44
C GLU A 185 7.08 -6.27 16.15
N VAL A 186 6.94 -5.00 15.74
CA VAL A 186 6.26 -4.62 14.50
C VAL A 186 7.08 -5.03 13.28
N SER A 187 8.37 -4.71 13.27
CA SER A 187 9.26 -5.09 12.15
C SER A 187 9.34 -6.60 11.97
N ASN A 188 9.36 -7.35 13.06
CA ASN A 188 9.37 -8.81 13.01
C ASN A 188 8.07 -9.37 12.41
N LEU A 189 6.92 -8.80 12.77
CA LEU A 189 5.64 -9.18 12.18
C LEU A 189 5.60 -8.87 10.68
N LEU A 190 5.94 -7.64 10.29
CA LEU A 190 5.76 -7.18 8.90
C LEU A 190 6.82 -7.72 7.93
N PHE A 191 8.09 -7.84 8.37
CA PHE A 191 9.20 -8.05 7.45
C PHE A 191 9.97 -9.36 7.69
N ASN A 192 9.80 -10.01 8.85
CA ASN A 192 10.54 -11.22 9.21
C ASN A 192 9.64 -12.46 9.41
N SER A 193 8.41 -12.42 8.91
CA SER A 193 7.41 -13.50 9.07
C SER A 193 7.06 -14.19 7.75
N ASN A 194 7.98 -14.16 6.78
CA ASN A 194 7.74 -14.75 5.48
C ASN A 194 7.74 -16.30 5.54
N PRO A 195 6.79 -16.97 4.88
CA PRO A 195 6.82 -18.42 4.76
C PRO A 195 8.00 -18.88 3.89
N PRO A 196 8.56 -20.07 4.13
CA PRO A 196 9.69 -20.59 3.36
C PRO A 196 9.47 -20.60 1.84
N GLU A 197 8.24 -20.81 1.40
CA GLU A 197 7.83 -20.82 -0.01
C GLU A 197 8.05 -19.43 -0.65
N LYS A 198 7.74 -18.37 0.07
CA LYS A 198 7.99 -16.99 -0.40
C LYS A 198 9.49 -16.73 -0.55
N ILE A 199 10.33 -17.22 0.37
CA ILE A 199 11.78 -17.07 0.27
C ILE A 199 12.34 -17.86 -0.91
N ARG A 200 11.86 -19.10 -1.15
CA ARG A 200 12.27 -19.89 -2.33
C ARG A 200 11.90 -19.18 -3.64
N MET A 201 10.69 -18.63 -3.72
CA MET A 201 10.24 -17.83 -4.87
C MET A 201 11.11 -16.59 -5.06
N LEU A 202 11.39 -15.84 -3.99
CA LEU A 202 12.27 -14.67 -4.01
C LEU A 202 13.66 -15.05 -4.58
N THR A 203 14.23 -16.16 -4.13
CA THR A 203 15.52 -16.65 -4.61
C THR A 203 15.46 -16.95 -6.11
N ARG A 204 14.42 -17.62 -6.60
CA ARG A 204 14.24 -17.90 -8.03
C ARG A 204 14.14 -16.62 -8.86
N VAL A 205 13.33 -15.64 -8.42
CA VAL A 205 13.21 -14.38 -9.15
C VAL A 205 14.50 -13.58 -9.14
N LEU A 206 15.21 -13.49 -8.02
CA LEU A 206 16.49 -12.78 -7.95
C LEU A 206 17.58 -13.48 -8.76
N SER A 207 17.53 -14.81 -8.94
CA SER A 207 18.48 -15.53 -9.80
C SER A 207 18.33 -15.20 -11.30
N THR A 208 17.21 -14.54 -11.68
CA THR A 208 17.00 -14.06 -13.05
C THR A 208 17.59 -12.66 -13.32
N LEU A 209 18.34 -12.12 -12.36
CA LEU A 209 18.90 -10.78 -12.46
C LEU A 209 19.79 -10.63 -13.70
N GLU A 210 19.43 -9.65 -14.52
CA GLU A 210 20.22 -9.20 -15.66
C GLU A 210 20.49 -7.70 -15.53
N MET A 211 21.68 -7.31 -15.94
CA MET A 211 22.07 -5.90 -15.92
C MET A 211 22.22 -5.35 -17.35
N ALA A 212 21.84 -4.10 -17.55
CA ALA A 212 21.98 -3.39 -18.81
C ALA A 212 22.48 -1.95 -18.59
N LEU A 213 22.88 -1.27 -19.68
CA LEU A 213 23.32 0.11 -19.69
C LEU A 213 24.41 0.38 -18.61
N GLU A 214 25.47 -0.40 -18.68
CA GLU A 214 26.63 -0.28 -17.76
C GLU A 214 26.25 -0.42 -16.27
N GLY A 215 25.29 -1.29 -15.98
CA GLY A 215 24.84 -1.57 -14.62
C GLY A 215 23.78 -0.60 -14.08
N ARG A 216 23.35 0.40 -14.83
CA ARG A 216 22.32 1.36 -14.41
C ARG A 216 20.90 0.81 -14.47
N VAL A 217 20.65 -0.25 -15.25
CA VAL A 217 19.35 -0.89 -15.36
C VAL A 217 19.44 -2.32 -14.85
N ALA A 218 18.67 -2.67 -13.84
CA ALA A 218 18.47 -4.03 -13.38
C ALA A 218 17.14 -4.58 -13.91
N MET A 219 17.13 -5.83 -14.33
CA MET A 219 15.96 -6.54 -14.83
C MET A 219 15.81 -7.85 -14.08
N ILE A 220 14.64 -8.12 -13.56
CA ILE A 220 14.26 -9.40 -12.98
C ILE A 220 12.94 -9.86 -13.57
N HIS A 221 12.73 -11.18 -13.61
CA HIS A 221 11.47 -11.69 -14.09
C HIS A 221 10.93 -12.81 -13.20
N PHE A 222 9.62 -12.88 -13.13
CA PHE A 222 8.86 -13.89 -12.45
C PHE A 222 8.15 -14.74 -13.51
N GLN A 223 8.42 -16.04 -13.50
CA GLN A 223 7.74 -17.04 -14.32
C GLN A 223 6.68 -17.75 -13.49
N ARG A 224 5.59 -18.16 -14.12
CA ARG A 224 4.47 -18.82 -13.43
C ARG A 224 4.85 -20.14 -12.77
N ASP A 225 5.83 -20.84 -13.33
CA ASP A 225 6.37 -22.08 -12.77
C ASP A 225 7.22 -21.89 -11.49
N PHE A 226 7.53 -20.62 -11.12
CA PHE A 226 8.15 -20.30 -9.83
C PHE A 226 7.19 -20.47 -8.65
N LEU A 227 5.90 -20.62 -8.93
CA LEU A 227 4.84 -20.84 -7.93
C LEU A 227 4.81 -22.31 -7.51
N ASP A 228 5.42 -22.66 -6.39
CA ASP A 228 5.31 -24.02 -5.84
C ASP A 228 3.86 -24.26 -5.30
N ARG A 229 3.56 -23.73 -4.10
CA ARG A 229 2.26 -23.83 -3.43
C ARG A 229 1.54 -22.49 -3.23
N LEU A 230 2.13 -21.41 -3.75
CA LEU A 230 1.57 -20.06 -3.66
C LEU A 230 0.68 -19.78 -4.85
N SER A 231 -0.45 -19.13 -4.64
CA SER A 231 -1.24 -18.57 -5.74
C SER A 231 -0.64 -17.24 -6.21
N LEU A 232 -0.91 -16.87 -7.48
CA LEU A 232 -0.50 -15.56 -8.01
C LEU A 232 -1.05 -14.38 -7.19
N LYS A 233 -2.17 -14.60 -6.49
CA LYS A 233 -2.83 -13.58 -5.67
C LYS A 233 -2.13 -13.33 -4.34
N ASP A 234 -1.40 -14.34 -3.85
CA ASP A 234 -0.74 -14.30 -2.54
C ASP A 234 0.69 -13.74 -2.62
N ILE A 235 1.13 -13.32 -3.82
CA ILE A 235 2.48 -12.83 -4.04
C ILE A 235 2.50 -11.31 -3.90
N GLU A 236 3.00 -10.87 -2.78
CA GLU A 236 3.46 -9.51 -2.61
C GLU A 236 4.86 -9.36 -3.22
N THR A 237 5.01 -8.45 -4.18
CA THR A 237 6.23 -8.32 -4.99
C THR A 237 7.14 -7.19 -4.54
N GLU A 238 6.74 -6.39 -3.55
CA GLU A 238 7.52 -5.23 -3.11
C GLU A 238 8.85 -5.64 -2.47
N ASP A 239 8.92 -6.76 -1.74
CA ASP A 239 10.18 -7.29 -1.19
C ASP A 239 11.19 -7.65 -2.27
N ILE A 240 10.69 -8.22 -3.39
CA ILE A 240 11.52 -8.58 -4.55
C ILE A 240 12.06 -7.30 -5.21
N ILE A 241 11.17 -6.34 -5.41
CA ILE A 241 11.50 -5.04 -5.98
C ILE A 241 12.50 -4.30 -5.09
N ALA A 242 12.29 -4.31 -3.77
CA ALA A 242 13.18 -3.68 -2.81
C ALA A 242 14.58 -4.29 -2.82
N ALA A 243 14.67 -5.63 -2.86
CA ALA A 243 15.95 -6.33 -2.92
C ALA A 243 16.74 -5.97 -4.19
N ALA A 244 16.10 -5.98 -5.37
CA ALA A 244 16.77 -5.64 -6.62
C ALA A 244 17.11 -4.15 -6.74
N ARG A 245 16.30 -3.25 -6.14
CA ARG A 245 16.62 -1.80 -6.07
C ARG A 245 17.78 -1.46 -5.15
N SER A 246 18.18 -2.37 -4.25
CA SER A 246 19.31 -2.14 -3.33
C SER A 246 20.68 -2.28 -4.00
N ILE A 247 20.75 -2.72 -5.25
CA ILE A 247 22.00 -2.85 -6.00
C ILE A 247 22.58 -1.45 -6.22
N ASP A 248 23.85 -1.28 -5.87
CA ASP A 248 24.55 -0.02 -6.06
C ASP A 248 24.63 0.37 -7.54
N GLY A 249 24.47 1.65 -7.85
CA GLY A 249 24.49 2.19 -9.22
C GLY A 249 23.21 1.94 -10.04
N VAL A 250 22.26 1.13 -9.55
CA VAL A 250 20.99 0.90 -10.27
C VAL A 250 20.09 2.13 -10.17
N GLN A 251 19.76 2.72 -11.33
CA GLN A 251 18.85 3.83 -11.48
C GLN A 251 17.44 3.40 -11.91
N VAL A 252 17.34 2.29 -12.64
CA VAL A 252 16.04 1.74 -13.06
C VAL A 252 15.99 0.24 -12.78
N LEU A 253 14.89 -0.17 -12.18
CA LEU A 253 14.52 -1.59 -12.04
C LEU A 253 13.31 -1.90 -12.91
N LEU A 254 13.42 -2.93 -13.72
CA LEU A 254 12.34 -3.55 -14.49
C LEU A 254 11.98 -4.90 -13.87
N PHE A 255 10.74 -5.07 -13.48
CA PHE A 255 10.21 -6.33 -13.01
C PHE A 255 9.14 -6.85 -13.95
N PHE A 256 9.39 -7.99 -14.58
CA PHE A 256 8.48 -8.64 -15.51
C PHE A 256 7.75 -9.78 -14.79
N LYS A 257 6.47 -9.63 -14.52
CA LYS A 257 5.63 -10.68 -13.93
C LYS A 257 4.80 -11.34 -15.03
N GLU A 258 5.09 -12.61 -15.32
CA GLU A 258 4.30 -13.39 -16.26
C GLU A 258 2.91 -13.68 -15.67
N ILE A 259 1.86 -13.32 -16.42
CA ILE A 259 0.45 -13.52 -16.05
C ILE A 259 -0.16 -14.64 -16.87
N ALA A 260 0.19 -14.71 -18.13
CA ALA A 260 -0.16 -15.77 -19.09
C ALA A 260 0.99 -15.92 -20.07
N ASP A 261 0.95 -16.92 -20.90
CA ASP A 261 1.96 -17.18 -21.93
C ASP A 261 2.14 -15.93 -22.80
N ASP A 262 3.39 -15.46 -22.91
CA ASP A 262 3.74 -14.22 -23.62
C ASP A 262 2.93 -12.99 -23.18
N TYR A 263 2.47 -12.94 -21.91
CA TYR A 263 1.74 -11.82 -21.37
C TYR A 263 2.27 -11.44 -19.99
N PHE A 264 2.83 -10.24 -19.89
CA PHE A 264 3.55 -9.76 -18.71
C PHE A 264 2.92 -8.49 -18.13
N ARG A 265 2.83 -8.44 -16.81
CA ARG A 265 2.74 -7.17 -16.10
C ARG A 265 4.16 -6.67 -15.86
N VAL A 266 4.49 -5.51 -16.41
CA VAL A 266 5.79 -4.87 -16.23
C VAL A 266 5.66 -3.77 -15.19
N SER A 267 6.48 -3.83 -14.15
CA SER A 267 6.63 -2.76 -13.16
C SER A 267 7.97 -2.08 -13.34
N ILE A 268 7.97 -0.76 -13.34
CA ILE A 268 9.17 0.08 -13.43
C ILE A 268 9.33 0.84 -12.14
N ARG A 269 10.54 0.85 -11.61
CA ARG A 269 10.94 1.73 -10.52
C ARG A 269 12.17 2.50 -10.98
N SER A 270 12.19 3.81 -10.80
CA SER A 270 13.30 4.66 -11.21
C SER A 270 13.76 5.57 -10.08
N ARG A 271 14.93 6.18 -10.27
CA ARG A 271 15.52 7.20 -9.41
C ARG A 271 15.95 8.36 -10.29
N ASP A 272 16.32 9.46 -9.64
CA ASP A 272 16.87 10.65 -10.27
C ASP A 272 15.93 11.21 -11.36
N ASP A 273 16.47 11.66 -12.47
CA ASP A 273 15.71 12.31 -13.55
C ASP A 273 15.00 11.32 -14.51
N ILE A 274 15.07 10.02 -14.24
CA ILE A 274 14.45 9.01 -15.11
C ILE A 274 12.96 8.84 -14.76
N SER A 275 12.10 9.11 -15.74
CA SER A 275 10.66 8.98 -15.56
C SER A 275 10.15 7.58 -15.94
N ALA A 276 9.84 6.76 -14.93
CA ALA A 276 9.16 5.48 -15.13
C ALA A 276 7.79 5.65 -15.81
N LEU A 277 7.09 6.76 -15.49
CA LEU A 277 5.78 7.07 -16.08
C LEU A 277 5.84 7.28 -17.59
N GLN A 278 6.82 8.04 -18.08
CA GLN A 278 6.97 8.28 -19.52
C GLN A 278 7.21 6.97 -20.27
N VAL A 279 8.03 6.07 -19.72
CA VAL A 279 8.24 4.75 -20.32
C VAL A 279 6.94 3.94 -20.33
N ALA A 280 6.19 3.93 -19.21
CA ALA A 280 4.94 3.17 -19.11
C ALA A 280 3.86 3.70 -20.08
N GLN A 281 3.78 5.01 -20.30
CA GLN A 281 2.81 5.64 -21.19
C GLN A 281 2.99 5.21 -22.66
N VAL A 282 4.20 4.90 -23.11
CA VAL A 282 4.45 4.34 -24.46
C VAL A 282 3.70 3.02 -24.67
N PHE A 283 3.46 2.28 -23.58
CA PHE A 283 2.74 1.01 -23.58
C PHE A 283 1.31 1.14 -23.02
N GLN A 284 0.73 2.34 -23.01
CA GLN A 284 -0.61 2.63 -22.48
C GLN A 284 -0.75 2.29 -20.99
N GLY A 285 0.35 2.36 -20.26
CA GLY A 285 0.42 2.17 -18.82
C GLY A 285 0.28 3.48 -18.06
N GLY A 286 0.43 3.40 -16.73
CA GLY A 286 0.29 4.54 -15.85
C GLY A 286 1.07 4.36 -14.55
N GLY A 287 0.97 5.34 -13.67
CA GLY A 287 1.62 5.36 -12.36
C GLY A 287 2.15 6.74 -12.00
N HIS A 288 3.18 6.75 -11.18
CA HIS A 288 3.89 7.95 -10.74
C HIS A 288 5.21 8.13 -11.50
N PRO A 289 5.85 9.29 -11.42
CA PRO A 289 7.13 9.55 -12.11
C PRO A 289 8.19 8.47 -11.87
N HIS A 290 8.31 7.93 -10.66
CA HIS A 290 9.32 6.94 -10.28
C HIS A 290 8.77 5.53 -10.04
N ALA A 291 7.46 5.30 -10.18
CA ALA A 291 6.81 4.01 -9.95
C ALA A 291 5.64 3.84 -10.91
N ALA A 292 5.83 3.16 -12.02
CA ALA A 292 4.83 2.97 -13.05
C ALA A 292 4.75 1.51 -13.51
N GLY A 293 3.69 1.16 -14.24
CA GLY A 293 3.53 -0.17 -14.77
C GLY A 293 2.57 -0.23 -15.96
N PHE A 294 2.68 -1.30 -16.71
CA PHE A 294 1.86 -1.56 -17.88
C PHE A 294 1.78 -3.06 -18.17
N PHE A 295 0.93 -3.44 -19.11
CA PHE A 295 0.85 -4.80 -19.61
C PHE A 295 1.54 -4.90 -20.97
N TYR A 296 2.34 -5.94 -21.17
CA TYR A 296 3.03 -6.21 -22.41
C TYR A 296 2.65 -7.58 -22.96
N ARG A 297 2.26 -7.64 -24.22
CA ARG A 297 1.99 -8.89 -24.93
C ARG A 297 3.10 -9.14 -25.95
N GLY A 298 3.76 -10.30 -25.85
CA GLY A 298 4.89 -10.74 -26.66
C GLY A 298 6.02 -11.31 -25.81
N GLY A 299 7.03 -11.88 -26.46
CA GLY A 299 8.13 -12.56 -25.77
C GLY A 299 8.94 -11.65 -24.84
N LEU A 300 9.44 -12.22 -23.74
CA LEU A 300 10.18 -11.51 -22.69
C LEU A 300 11.40 -10.73 -23.23
N ASP A 301 12.20 -11.35 -24.10
CA ASP A 301 13.39 -10.71 -24.66
C ASP A 301 13.06 -9.49 -25.54
N SER A 302 11.94 -9.56 -26.27
CA SER A 302 11.44 -8.43 -27.03
C SER A 302 11.01 -7.27 -26.13
N ALA A 303 10.34 -7.58 -25.01
CA ALA A 303 9.97 -6.60 -24.00
C ALA A 303 11.21 -5.91 -23.41
N LYS A 304 12.20 -6.70 -22.95
CA LYS A 304 13.46 -6.19 -22.37
C LYS A 304 14.14 -5.23 -23.34
N LYS A 305 14.38 -5.65 -24.60
CA LYS A 305 15.07 -4.83 -25.60
C LYS A 305 14.36 -3.50 -25.88
N LYS A 306 13.03 -3.51 -26.04
CA LYS A 306 12.23 -2.31 -26.31
C LYS A 306 12.29 -1.32 -25.14
N ILE A 307 12.11 -1.82 -23.90
CA ILE A 307 12.05 -0.97 -22.72
C ILE A 307 13.44 -0.39 -22.40
N VAL A 308 14.50 -1.20 -22.45
CA VAL A 308 15.87 -0.74 -22.23
C VAL A 308 16.27 0.34 -23.25
N ARG A 309 15.81 0.23 -24.50
CA ARG A 309 16.07 1.28 -25.50
C ARG A 309 15.41 2.62 -25.12
N LEU A 310 14.15 2.60 -24.68
CA LEU A 310 13.44 3.81 -24.23
C LEU A 310 14.12 4.46 -23.02
N ILE A 311 14.59 3.62 -22.09
CA ILE A 311 15.35 4.12 -20.92
C ILE A 311 16.69 4.73 -21.37
N ALA A 312 17.40 4.12 -22.31
CA ALA A 312 18.65 4.63 -22.83
C ALA A 312 18.50 6.03 -23.49
N GLU A 313 17.33 6.34 -24.04
CA GLU A 313 17.01 7.66 -24.60
C GLU A 313 16.85 8.74 -23.52
N GLN A 314 16.42 8.38 -22.31
CA GLN A 314 16.31 9.29 -21.16
C GLN A 314 17.66 9.47 -20.42
N LEU A 315 18.59 8.55 -20.58
CA LEU A 315 19.90 8.57 -19.92
C LEU A 315 20.96 9.34 -20.69
N ARG A 316 20.64 9.86 -21.87
CA ARG A 316 21.50 10.71 -22.72
C ARG A 316 21.34 12.17 -22.33
#